data_31d6ffe37dcea7e4ba4899b865002497
#
_entry.id   31d6ffe37dcea7e4ba4899b865002497
#
_cell.length_a   1.000
_cell.length_b   1.000
_cell.length_c   1.000
_cell.angle_alpha   90.00
_cell.angle_beta   90.00
_cell.angle_gamma   90.00
#
_symmetry.space_group_name_H-M   'P 1'
#
loop_
_entity.id
_entity.type
_entity.pdbx_description
1 polymer ?
#
loop_
_entity_poly.entity_id
_entity_poly.type
_entity_poly.pdbx_seq_one_letter_code
_entity_poly.pdbx_strand_id
1 'polypeptide(L)'
;MSMINISEVINVTVATPPAGLALQSVSNLLCMTKDTPVASIADGEYRVYTSATDVGTDWGTAGDVYKAAVAVFSQSPNIITGGGKFIVGKVAAADDSTAALAAFIPLVFFGSFATTFAESDVIVQATAAAAQAAGKLYIVGSSDSADLEVGGLFGLIQGATLTNTRCLFHSDATKIEAFKFGYVSRALGVNFAGDNTTNTMHLKQIAGVTADEGLTSTLLSKAKVVGADVYANIAGRSSVLSYGANVFFDERFNLQWLKLAMEVAGFNVLAQTVSKIPQTEAGMDLLKGAYRQVCGQAVANGMSAAGSWTSPDTFGDPEDFKRNIAEQGYFIYSLPITQQSSVDREARKAPLIQIALKLAGAVHSSDVIININR
;
A
#
# COMPACT_ATOMS: atom_id res chain seq x y z
N MET A 1 3.87 -36.79 51.49
CA MET A 1 3.78 -37.43 50.17
C MET A 1 4.57 -36.61 49.20
N SER A 2 5.60 -37.17 48.61
CA SER A 2 6.36 -36.52 47.53
C SER A 2 5.48 -36.46 46.26
N MET A 3 5.16 -35.28 45.77
CA MET A 3 4.44 -35.17 44.51
C MET A 3 5.43 -35.41 43.36
N ILE A 4 5.14 -36.42 42.55
CA ILE A 4 5.87 -36.70 41.32
C ILE A 4 5.41 -35.65 40.29
N ASN A 5 6.37 -35.03 39.60
CA ASN A 5 6.07 -34.02 38.61
C ASN A 5 5.44 -34.67 37.35
N ILE A 6 4.45 -34.05 36.74
CA ILE A 6 3.77 -34.56 35.53
C ILE A 6 4.75 -34.74 34.35
N SER A 7 5.89 -34.04 34.36
CA SER A 7 6.98 -34.17 33.38
C SER A 7 7.67 -35.57 33.40
N GLU A 8 7.49 -36.37 34.47
CA GLU A 8 7.96 -37.73 34.52
C GLU A 8 7.12 -38.67 33.64
N VAL A 9 5.89 -38.27 33.32
CA VAL A 9 4.96 -39.05 32.49
C VAL A 9 4.83 -38.44 31.10
N ILE A 10 4.83 -37.09 31.00
CA ILE A 10 4.71 -36.37 29.73
C ILE A 10 5.80 -35.34 29.68
N ASN A 11 6.82 -35.54 28.86
CA ASN A 11 7.87 -34.59 28.62
C ASN A 11 7.58 -33.80 27.32
N VAL A 12 7.39 -32.47 27.41
CA VAL A 12 7.17 -31.60 26.26
C VAL A 12 8.45 -30.82 26.01
N THR A 13 9.11 -31.14 24.93
CA THR A 13 10.25 -30.33 24.43
C THR A 13 9.75 -29.31 23.43
N VAL A 14 9.89 -28.02 23.73
CA VAL A 14 9.58 -26.95 22.78
C VAL A 14 10.84 -26.68 21.95
N ALA A 15 10.82 -27.09 20.68
CA ALA A 15 11.83 -26.69 19.72
C ALA A 15 11.36 -25.40 19.03
N THR A 16 12.10 -24.32 19.18
CA THR A 16 11.87 -23.11 18.39
C THR A 16 12.46 -23.30 17.00
N PRO A 17 11.66 -23.20 15.92
CA PRO A 17 12.20 -23.24 14.57
C PRO A 17 13.14 -22.03 14.33
N PRO A 18 14.03 -22.09 13.33
CA PRO A 18 14.84 -20.95 12.93
C PRO A 18 13.98 -19.72 12.73
N ALA A 19 14.44 -18.54 13.17
CA ALA A 19 13.72 -17.29 12.99
C ALA A 19 13.50 -17.04 11.49
N GLY A 20 12.24 -16.86 11.09
CA GLY A 20 11.89 -16.46 9.72
C GLY A 20 12.11 -14.99 9.48
N LEU A 21 12.02 -14.57 8.23
CA LEU A 21 12.01 -13.17 7.85
C LEU A 21 10.72 -12.51 8.38
N ALA A 22 10.88 -11.40 9.10
CA ALA A 22 9.74 -10.60 9.52
C ALA A 22 9.15 -9.83 8.32
N LEU A 23 7.82 -9.75 8.25
CA LEU A 23 7.14 -8.94 7.26
C LEU A 23 7.42 -7.46 7.54
N GLN A 24 8.03 -6.77 6.58
CA GLN A 24 8.23 -5.32 6.63
C GLN A 24 6.88 -4.61 6.46
N SER A 25 6.69 -3.48 7.14
CA SER A 25 5.43 -2.75 7.02
C SER A 25 5.37 -1.93 5.73
N VAL A 26 4.42 -2.24 4.86
CA VAL A 26 4.12 -1.41 3.68
C VAL A 26 3.58 -0.03 4.05
N SER A 27 3.12 0.15 5.29
CA SER A 27 2.68 1.43 5.84
C SER A 27 3.82 2.39 6.19
N ASN A 28 5.09 1.99 6.01
CA ASN A 28 6.22 2.91 6.13
C ASN A 28 6.13 3.99 5.05
N LEU A 29 6.12 5.25 5.47
CA LEU A 29 6.05 6.43 4.63
C LEU A 29 7.39 7.15 4.60
N LEU A 30 8.01 7.29 3.44
CA LEU A 30 9.22 8.10 3.24
C LEU A 30 8.81 9.53 2.83
N CYS A 31 9.25 10.49 3.61
CA CYS A 31 9.22 11.92 3.31
C CYS A 31 10.61 12.34 2.81
N MET A 32 10.74 12.70 1.55
CA MET A 32 11.97 13.24 1.00
C MET A 32 11.95 14.76 1.13
N THR A 33 12.97 15.34 1.77
CA THR A 33 13.03 16.77 2.06
C THR A 33 14.40 17.36 1.76
N LYS A 34 14.39 18.65 1.37
CA LYS A 34 15.58 19.51 1.25
C LYS A 34 15.71 20.47 2.44
N ASP A 35 14.81 20.38 3.43
CA ASP A 35 14.89 21.19 4.66
C ASP A 35 16.25 21.01 5.34
N THR A 36 16.72 22.07 5.97
CA THR A 36 17.96 22.01 6.78
C THR A 36 17.60 21.50 8.17
N PRO A 37 18.14 20.35 8.61
CA PRO A 37 17.91 19.85 9.95
C PRO A 37 18.66 20.67 11.01
N VAL A 38 18.12 20.69 12.22
CA VAL A 38 18.80 21.22 13.42
C VAL A 38 19.84 20.21 13.93
N ALA A 39 19.50 18.93 13.84
CA ALA A 39 20.41 17.84 14.16
C ALA A 39 21.44 17.62 13.03
N SER A 40 22.55 16.96 13.33
CA SER A 40 23.54 16.57 12.33
C SER A 40 22.98 15.39 11.51
N ILE A 41 22.40 15.70 10.34
CA ILE A 41 21.88 14.74 9.34
C ILE A 41 22.48 15.16 8.00
N ALA A 42 23.29 14.29 7.40
CA ALA A 42 23.92 14.57 6.12
C ALA A 42 22.98 14.29 4.94
N ASP A 43 23.32 14.84 3.77
CA ASP A 43 22.63 14.52 2.53
C ASP A 43 22.72 13.01 2.24
N GLY A 44 21.60 12.39 1.83
CA GLY A 44 21.48 10.96 1.63
C GLY A 44 21.21 10.14 2.89
N GLU A 45 21.27 10.74 4.08
CA GLU A 45 20.89 10.07 5.33
C GLU A 45 19.38 10.13 5.58
N TYR A 46 18.88 9.20 6.39
CA TYR A 46 17.49 9.17 6.82
C TYR A 46 17.37 8.94 8.33
N ARG A 47 16.25 9.37 8.90
CA ARG A 47 15.83 9.03 10.26
C ARG A 47 14.40 8.51 10.28
N VAL A 48 14.09 7.71 11.30
CA VAL A 48 12.81 7.04 11.47
C VAL A 48 12.11 7.59 12.71
N TYR A 49 10.85 7.98 12.56
CA TYR A 49 10.07 8.65 13.59
C TYR A 49 8.73 7.96 13.82
N THR A 50 8.25 8.07 15.05
CA THR A 50 6.93 7.61 15.50
C THR A 50 6.08 8.73 16.08
N SER A 51 6.63 9.95 16.19
CA SER A 51 5.92 11.14 16.64
C SER A 51 6.37 12.40 15.90
N ALA A 52 5.49 13.40 15.82
CA ALA A 52 5.85 14.72 15.27
C ALA A 52 6.85 15.47 16.17
N THR A 53 6.80 15.23 17.48
CA THR A 53 7.71 15.88 18.46
C THR A 53 9.15 15.53 18.16
N ASP A 54 9.44 14.25 17.89
CA ASP A 54 10.80 13.79 17.58
C ASP A 54 11.30 14.39 16.26
N VAL A 55 10.42 14.53 15.27
CA VAL A 55 10.74 15.25 14.01
C VAL A 55 11.08 16.71 14.30
N GLY A 56 10.29 17.38 15.16
CA GLY A 56 10.54 18.76 15.54
C GLY A 56 11.88 18.96 16.29
N THR A 57 12.32 17.97 17.04
CA THR A 57 13.62 17.99 17.72
C THR A 57 14.77 17.97 16.72
N ASP A 58 14.67 17.13 15.68
CA ASP A 58 15.75 16.96 14.72
C ASP A 58 15.74 17.99 13.58
N TRP A 59 14.54 18.46 13.18
CA TRP A 59 14.35 19.30 12.01
C TRP A 59 13.88 20.73 12.32
N GLY A 60 13.57 21.01 13.60
CA GLY A 60 12.90 22.25 14.00
C GLY A 60 11.41 22.22 13.68
N THR A 61 10.67 23.21 14.19
CA THR A 61 9.19 23.25 14.09
C THR A 61 8.68 24.19 12.99
N ALA A 62 9.56 24.87 12.28
CA ALA A 62 9.20 25.85 11.24
C ALA A 62 9.18 25.25 9.82
N GLY A 63 9.97 24.20 9.57
CA GLY A 63 10.16 23.57 8.26
C GLY A 63 8.95 22.78 7.75
N ASP A 64 8.96 22.48 6.46
CA ASP A 64 7.86 21.77 5.82
C ASP A 64 7.84 20.28 6.24
N VAL A 65 8.98 19.71 6.57
CA VAL A 65 9.04 18.35 7.10
C VAL A 65 8.32 18.20 8.45
N TYR A 66 8.39 19.22 9.33
CA TYR A 66 7.65 19.21 10.59
C TYR A 66 6.14 19.34 10.36
N LYS A 67 5.71 20.23 9.45
CA LYS A 67 4.30 20.35 9.05
C LYS A 67 3.77 19.05 8.46
N ALA A 68 4.58 18.38 7.63
CA ALA A 68 4.26 17.05 7.11
C ALA A 68 4.09 16.02 8.23
N ALA A 69 5.01 15.99 9.21
CA ALA A 69 4.92 15.10 10.37
C ALA A 69 3.66 15.36 11.20
N VAL A 70 3.31 16.62 11.46
CA VAL A 70 2.06 16.99 12.15
C VAL A 70 0.85 16.48 11.37
N ALA A 71 0.81 16.66 10.05
CA ALA A 71 -0.27 16.14 9.22
C ALA A 71 -0.36 14.61 9.26
N VAL A 72 0.79 13.92 9.25
CA VAL A 72 0.87 12.44 9.32
C VAL A 72 0.33 11.92 10.66
N PHE A 73 0.82 12.44 11.77
CA PHE A 73 0.50 11.89 13.10
C PHE A 73 -0.84 12.37 13.66
N SER A 74 -1.46 13.40 13.08
CA SER A 74 -2.80 13.87 13.48
C SER A 74 -3.95 12.99 12.96
N GLN A 75 -3.70 12.10 12.02
CA GLN A 75 -4.74 11.24 11.46
C GLN A 75 -5.15 10.11 12.41
N SER A 76 -6.41 9.65 12.29
CA SER A 76 -6.92 8.47 13.00
C SER A 76 -7.87 7.68 12.08
N PRO A 77 -7.49 6.45 11.64
CA PRO A 77 -6.19 5.81 11.81
C PRO A 77 -5.05 6.56 11.08
N ASN A 78 -3.80 6.24 11.41
CA ASN A 78 -2.61 6.76 10.75
C ASN A 78 -1.61 5.63 10.46
N ILE A 79 -0.45 5.96 9.93
CA ILE A 79 0.59 4.98 9.58
C ILE A 79 0.99 4.06 10.76
N ILE A 80 0.96 4.56 12.01
CA ILE A 80 1.30 3.76 13.20
C ILE A 80 0.26 2.65 13.41
N THR A 81 -1.03 2.93 13.16
CA THR A 81 -2.10 1.92 13.20
C THR A 81 -1.83 0.78 12.22
N GLY A 82 -1.27 1.09 11.04
CA GLY A 82 -0.82 0.12 10.06
C GLY A 82 0.53 -0.57 10.39
N GLY A 83 1.11 -0.29 11.57
CA GLY A 83 2.43 -0.80 11.95
C GLY A 83 3.58 -0.13 11.20
N GLY A 84 3.31 1.01 10.54
CA GLY A 84 4.30 1.77 9.79
C GLY A 84 5.05 2.79 10.64
N LYS A 85 5.99 3.47 9.99
CA LYS A 85 6.84 4.52 10.56
C LYS A 85 6.95 5.67 9.57
N PHE A 86 7.16 6.88 10.09
CA PHE A 86 7.49 8.03 9.29
C PHE A 86 9.01 8.12 9.12
N ILE A 87 9.47 8.04 7.89
CA ILE A 87 10.89 8.06 7.55
C ILE A 87 11.15 9.39 6.86
N VAL A 88 12.12 10.16 7.35
CA VAL A 88 12.52 11.41 6.73
C VAL A 88 13.91 11.23 6.13
N GLY A 89 14.01 11.39 4.82
CA GLY A 89 15.25 11.31 4.05
C GLY A 89 15.70 12.69 3.61
N LYS A 90 16.95 13.04 3.94
CA LYS A 90 17.57 14.29 3.52
C LYS A 90 18.06 14.17 2.10
N VAL A 91 17.52 15.00 1.21
CA VAL A 91 17.90 15.06 -0.21
C VAL A 91 18.92 16.18 -0.40
N ALA A 92 20.00 15.93 -1.14
CA ALA A 92 20.96 16.95 -1.49
C ALA A 92 20.30 18.04 -2.35
N ALA A 93 20.76 19.29 -2.20
CA ALA A 93 20.16 20.41 -2.92
C ALA A 93 20.18 20.25 -4.45
N ALA A 94 21.21 19.57 -4.98
CA ALA A 94 21.40 19.32 -6.42
C ALA A 94 20.57 18.14 -6.96
N ASP A 95 20.11 17.24 -6.10
CA ASP A 95 19.39 16.02 -6.50
C ASP A 95 17.90 16.31 -6.68
N ASP A 96 17.29 15.64 -7.65
CA ASP A 96 15.85 15.59 -7.83
C ASP A 96 15.23 14.38 -7.11
N SER A 97 13.89 14.30 -7.11
CA SER A 97 13.18 13.21 -6.45
C SER A 97 13.42 11.85 -7.11
N THR A 98 13.77 11.80 -8.39
CA THR A 98 14.10 10.54 -9.10
C THR A 98 15.44 9.99 -8.61
N ALA A 99 16.46 10.83 -8.51
CA ALA A 99 17.77 10.47 -7.97
C ALA A 99 17.68 10.09 -6.49
N ALA A 100 16.94 10.89 -5.71
CA ALA A 100 16.70 10.61 -4.30
C ALA A 100 15.97 9.28 -4.08
N LEU A 101 14.94 8.97 -4.87
CA LEU A 101 14.22 7.70 -4.81
C LEU A 101 15.18 6.52 -5.04
N ALA A 102 16.01 6.60 -6.09
CA ALA A 102 16.99 5.57 -6.39
C ALA A 102 18.01 5.37 -5.26
N ALA A 103 18.41 6.46 -4.59
CA ALA A 103 19.33 6.42 -3.45
C ALA A 103 18.70 5.78 -2.21
N PHE A 104 17.42 6.08 -1.87
CA PHE A 104 16.79 5.58 -0.65
C PHE A 104 16.25 4.14 -0.75
N ILE A 105 15.91 3.64 -1.95
CA ILE A 105 15.41 2.25 -2.13
C ILE A 105 16.33 1.19 -1.51
N PRO A 106 17.66 1.20 -1.71
CA PRO A 106 18.54 0.19 -1.11
C PRO A 106 18.83 0.41 0.38
N LEU A 107 18.53 1.59 0.93
CA LEU A 107 18.91 1.95 2.31
C LEU A 107 17.82 1.61 3.31
N VAL A 108 16.55 1.80 2.95
CA VAL A 108 15.43 1.65 3.88
C VAL A 108 14.18 1.15 3.17
N PHE A 109 13.41 0.30 3.86
CA PHE A 109 12.14 -0.19 3.32
C PHE A 109 11.00 0.79 3.59
N PHE A 110 10.31 1.20 2.53
CA PHE A 110 9.08 2.00 2.57
C PHE A 110 8.10 1.50 1.51
N GLY A 111 6.81 1.63 1.77
CA GLY A 111 5.76 1.33 0.79
C GLY A 111 5.41 2.53 -0.07
N SER A 112 5.32 3.69 0.57
CA SER A 112 4.89 4.93 -0.06
C SER A 112 5.87 6.06 0.22
N PHE A 113 5.87 7.08 -0.64
CA PHE A 113 6.69 8.28 -0.44
C PHE A 113 6.04 9.54 -1.00
N ALA A 114 6.49 10.68 -0.47
CA ALA A 114 6.16 12.01 -0.96
C ALA A 114 7.34 12.97 -0.74
N THR A 115 7.38 14.09 -1.45
CA THR A 115 8.38 15.15 -1.31
C THR A 115 7.80 16.35 -0.58
N THR A 116 8.62 17.16 0.12
CA THR A 116 8.23 18.46 0.67
C THR A 116 8.71 19.62 -0.20
N PHE A 117 9.36 19.35 -1.30
CA PHE A 117 9.89 20.37 -2.22
C PHE A 117 9.22 20.27 -3.58
N ALA A 118 9.11 21.43 -4.25
CA ALA A 118 8.53 21.53 -5.59
C ALA A 118 9.55 21.12 -6.66
N GLU A 119 9.05 20.55 -7.74
CA GLU A 119 9.81 20.15 -8.91
C GLU A 119 9.04 20.44 -10.19
N SER A 120 9.72 20.42 -11.32
CA SER A 120 9.07 20.56 -12.62
C SER A 120 8.26 19.30 -12.96
N ASP A 121 7.22 19.45 -13.77
CA ASP A 121 6.35 18.34 -14.20
C ASP A 121 7.11 17.19 -14.84
N VAL A 122 8.18 17.50 -15.58
CA VAL A 122 9.04 16.50 -16.22
C VAL A 122 9.71 15.60 -15.17
N ILE A 123 10.22 16.18 -14.08
CA ILE A 123 10.83 15.43 -12.99
C ILE A 123 9.78 14.64 -12.23
N VAL A 124 8.62 15.24 -11.93
CA VAL A 124 7.54 14.52 -11.25
C VAL A 124 7.06 13.31 -12.06
N GLN A 125 6.94 13.44 -13.39
CA GLN A 125 6.59 12.32 -14.27
C GLN A 125 7.68 11.24 -14.29
N ALA A 126 8.96 11.63 -14.36
CA ALA A 126 10.08 10.69 -14.30
C ALA A 126 10.11 9.93 -12.96
N THR A 127 9.86 10.64 -11.85
CA THR A 127 9.75 10.04 -10.52
C THR A 127 8.55 9.09 -10.41
N ALA A 128 7.41 9.45 -11.01
CA ALA A 128 6.24 8.58 -11.08
C ALA A 128 6.52 7.28 -11.87
N ALA A 129 7.24 7.38 -12.97
CA ALA A 129 7.68 6.21 -13.74
C ALA A 129 8.67 5.34 -12.96
N ALA A 130 9.64 5.94 -12.27
CA ALA A 130 10.57 5.23 -11.40
C ALA A 130 9.87 4.55 -10.22
N ALA A 131 8.88 5.21 -9.60
CA ALA A 131 8.04 4.65 -8.56
C ALA A 131 7.24 3.43 -9.04
N GLN A 132 6.66 3.53 -10.24
CA GLN A 132 5.94 2.42 -10.90
C GLN A 132 6.88 1.22 -11.10
N ALA A 133 8.08 1.45 -11.63
CA ALA A 133 9.07 0.39 -11.86
C ALA A 133 9.55 -0.25 -10.55
N ALA A 134 9.73 0.54 -9.49
CA ALA A 134 10.16 0.06 -8.18
C ALA A 134 9.02 -0.53 -7.33
N GLY A 135 7.76 -0.50 -7.80
CA GLY A 135 6.59 -0.94 -7.04
C GLY A 135 6.32 -0.11 -5.78
N LYS A 136 6.72 1.17 -5.77
CA LYS A 136 6.47 2.13 -4.69
C LYS A 136 5.27 3.01 -5.02
N LEU A 137 4.56 3.48 -3.98
CA LEU A 137 3.44 4.39 -4.17
C LEU A 137 3.93 5.83 -3.99
N TYR A 138 3.72 6.66 -5.01
CA TYR A 138 4.11 8.07 -5.01
C TYR A 138 2.89 8.96 -4.83
N ILE A 139 2.98 9.93 -3.92
CA ILE A 139 1.90 10.88 -3.65
C ILE A 139 2.32 12.26 -4.14
N VAL A 140 1.58 12.76 -5.11
CA VAL A 140 1.80 14.08 -5.74
C VAL A 140 0.65 15.00 -5.38
N GLY A 141 0.96 16.23 -5.01
CA GLY A 141 -0.03 17.26 -4.77
C GLY A 141 0.21 18.48 -5.65
N SER A 142 -0.84 19.09 -6.16
CA SER A 142 -0.78 20.37 -6.87
C SER A 142 -1.92 21.30 -6.48
N SER A 143 -1.67 22.60 -6.56
CA SER A 143 -2.67 23.67 -6.46
C SER A 143 -2.87 24.40 -7.80
N ASP A 144 -2.13 24.02 -8.85
CA ASP A 144 -2.29 24.59 -10.16
C ASP A 144 -3.44 23.90 -10.92
N SER A 145 -4.45 24.67 -11.31
CA SER A 145 -5.58 24.17 -12.09
C SER A 145 -5.20 23.68 -13.49
N ALA A 146 -4.03 24.08 -14.02
CA ALA A 146 -3.50 23.55 -15.27
C ALA A 146 -3.14 22.08 -15.19
N ASP A 147 -2.74 21.59 -14.02
CA ASP A 147 -2.43 20.17 -13.80
C ASP A 147 -3.64 19.25 -13.89
N LEU A 148 -4.86 19.82 -13.77
CA LEU A 148 -6.12 19.09 -13.97
C LEU A 148 -6.53 18.99 -15.44
N GLU A 149 -5.79 19.58 -16.38
CA GLU A 149 -6.05 19.39 -17.80
C GLU A 149 -5.51 18.02 -18.27
N VAL A 150 -6.06 17.50 -19.36
CA VAL A 150 -5.59 16.23 -19.95
C VAL A 150 -4.12 16.33 -20.39
N GLY A 151 -3.69 17.51 -20.82
CA GLY A 151 -2.27 17.80 -21.15
C GLY A 151 -1.44 18.31 -19.99
N GLY A 152 -2.03 18.49 -18.80
CA GLY A 152 -1.33 18.87 -17.58
C GLY A 152 -0.71 17.69 -16.86
N LEU A 153 0.00 17.95 -15.77
CA LEU A 153 0.77 16.95 -15.03
C LEU A 153 -0.05 15.69 -14.70
N PHE A 154 -1.24 15.86 -14.13
CA PHE A 154 -2.05 14.71 -13.69
C PHE A 154 -2.64 13.94 -14.88
N GLY A 155 -3.03 14.63 -15.95
CA GLY A 155 -3.49 14.00 -17.19
C GLY A 155 -2.39 13.20 -17.87
N LEU A 156 -1.16 13.68 -17.85
CA LEU A 156 0.01 12.98 -18.40
C LEU A 156 0.38 11.73 -17.56
N ILE A 157 0.33 11.83 -16.23
CA ILE A 157 0.54 10.68 -15.34
C ILE A 157 -0.52 9.59 -15.60
N GLN A 158 -1.79 9.99 -15.71
CA GLN A 158 -2.89 9.07 -16.00
C GLN A 158 -2.76 8.46 -17.40
N GLY A 159 -2.48 9.28 -18.42
CA GLY A 159 -2.30 8.83 -19.81
C GLY A 159 -1.15 7.84 -19.97
N ALA A 160 -0.10 7.97 -19.18
CA ALA A 160 1.02 7.02 -19.12
C ALA A 160 0.74 5.78 -18.25
N THR A 161 -0.49 5.63 -17.71
CA THR A 161 -0.89 4.51 -16.84
C THR A 161 0.02 4.29 -15.62
N LEU A 162 0.53 5.38 -15.03
CA LEU A 162 1.39 5.34 -13.85
C LEU A 162 0.54 5.17 -12.57
N THR A 163 -0.09 4.01 -12.45
CA THR A 163 -1.12 3.69 -11.45
C THR A 163 -0.61 3.64 -10.00
N ASN A 164 0.71 3.61 -9.79
CA ASN A 164 1.30 3.73 -8.46
C ASN A 164 1.43 5.18 -7.99
N THR A 165 1.07 6.16 -8.83
CA THR A 165 1.09 7.57 -8.44
C THR A 165 -0.32 8.05 -8.14
N ARG A 166 -0.50 8.66 -6.96
CA ARG A 166 -1.76 9.28 -6.55
C ARG A 166 -1.65 10.78 -6.64
N CYS A 167 -2.52 11.37 -7.46
CA CYS A 167 -2.59 12.81 -7.68
C CYS A 167 -3.65 13.41 -6.75
N LEU A 168 -3.27 14.47 -6.03
CA LEU A 168 -4.13 15.20 -5.11
C LEU A 168 -4.19 16.68 -5.52
N PHE A 169 -5.38 17.26 -5.54
CA PHE A 169 -5.57 18.66 -5.87
C PHE A 169 -6.24 19.42 -4.72
N HIS A 170 -5.72 20.62 -4.45
CA HIS A 170 -6.33 21.60 -3.56
C HIS A 170 -5.99 22.99 -4.08
N SER A 171 -6.99 23.85 -4.36
CA SER A 171 -6.77 25.16 -4.97
C SER A 171 -5.96 26.15 -4.10
N ASP A 172 -5.95 25.94 -2.78
CA ASP A 172 -5.10 26.68 -1.85
C ASP A 172 -3.73 25.99 -1.71
N ALA A 173 -2.69 26.61 -2.27
CA ALA A 173 -1.31 26.13 -2.22
C ALA A 173 -0.79 25.96 -0.78
N THR A 174 -1.32 26.68 0.20
CA THR A 174 -0.90 26.57 1.61
C THR A 174 -1.43 25.29 2.28
N LYS A 175 -2.41 24.61 1.69
CA LYS A 175 -3.06 23.42 2.23
C LYS A 175 -2.61 22.11 1.57
N ILE A 176 -2.03 22.20 0.36
CA ILE A 176 -1.71 21.00 -0.42
C ILE A 176 -0.74 20.06 0.29
N GLU A 177 0.27 20.59 0.99
CA GLU A 177 1.23 19.76 1.73
C GLU A 177 0.57 19.02 2.89
N ALA A 178 -0.23 19.70 3.70
CA ALA A 178 -0.96 19.08 4.80
C ALA A 178 -1.99 18.07 4.28
N PHE A 179 -2.65 18.36 3.15
CA PHE A 179 -3.58 17.44 2.51
C PHE A 179 -2.84 16.19 2.01
N LYS A 180 -1.72 16.34 1.32
CA LYS A 180 -0.90 15.25 0.78
C LYS A 180 -0.45 14.28 1.89
N PHE A 181 0.19 14.80 2.93
CA PHE A 181 0.70 13.96 4.02
C PHE A 181 -0.40 13.42 4.94
N GLY A 182 -1.46 14.16 5.18
CA GLY A 182 -2.64 13.70 5.91
C GLY A 182 -3.38 12.59 5.15
N TYR A 183 -3.59 12.77 3.84
CA TYR A 183 -4.21 11.77 2.97
C TYR A 183 -3.45 10.44 3.02
N VAL A 184 -2.15 10.46 2.72
CA VAL A 184 -1.36 9.24 2.65
C VAL A 184 -1.27 8.55 4.01
N SER A 185 -1.10 9.30 5.10
CA SER A 185 -1.05 8.72 6.44
C SER A 185 -2.33 7.99 6.81
N ARG A 186 -3.49 8.60 6.53
CA ARG A 186 -4.78 7.97 6.77
C ARG A 186 -4.99 6.75 5.87
N ALA A 187 -4.61 6.82 4.61
CA ALA A 187 -4.72 5.72 3.67
C ALA A 187 -3.85 4.51 4.07
N LEU A 188 -2.65 4.76 4.60
CA LEU A 188 -1.73 3.73 5.10
C LEU A 188 -2.09 3.18 6.49
N GLY A 189 -3.12 3.72 7.14
CA GLY A 189 -3.57 3.30 8.47
C GLY A 189 -4.29 1.94 8.52
N VAL A 190 -4.01 1.03 7.60
CA VAL A 190 -4.60 -0.31 7.51
C VAL A 190 -3.76 -1.30 8.30
N ASN A 191 -4.39 -1.95 9.28
CA ASN A 191 -3.78 -3.08 9.99
C ASN A 191 -4.09 -4.39 9.25
N PHE A 192 -3.21 -4.83 8.38
CA PHE A 192 -3.41 -6.05 7.58
C PHE A 192 -3.49 -7.34 8.41
N ALA A 193 -3.11 -7.33 9.68
CA ALA A 193 -3.31 -8.46 10.60
C ALA A 193 -4.69 -8.46 11.28
N GLY A 194 -5.45 -7.37 11.15
CA GLY A 194 -6.79 -7.24 11.73
C GLY A 194 -7.90 -7.66 10.78
N ASP A 195 -9.11 -7.82 11.33
CA ASP A 195 -10.31 -8.17 10.57
C ASP A 195 -11.05 -6.90 10.14
N ASN A 196 -11.50 -6.84 8.88
CA ASN A 196 -12.24 -5.72 8.28
C ASN A 196 -11.53 -4.36 8.45
N THR A 197 -10.23 -4.33 8.25
CA THR A 197 -9.39 -3.13 8.45
C THR A 197 -9.06 -2.39 7.18
N THR A 198 -9.26 -2.97 5.99
CA THR A 198 -9.05 -2.26 4.73
C THR A 198 -9.98 -1.06 4.64
N ASN A 199 -9.47 0.04 4.11
CA ASN A 199 -10.23 1.27 4.00
C ASN A 199 -10.15 1.84 2.58
N THR A 200 -11.09 2.69 2.22
CA THR A 200 -11.01 3.57 1.05
C THR A 200 -10.92 5.01 1.50
N MET A 201 -10.30 5.88 0.70
CA MET A 201 -10.20 7.29 1.03
C MET A 201 -11.47 8.08 0.66
N HIS A 202 -12.36 7.52 -0.15
CA HIS A 202 -13.62 8.18 -0.51
C HIS A 202 -14.47 8.49 0.73
N LEU A 203 -14.94 9.73 0.82
CA LEU A 203 -15.72 10.29 1.93
C LEU A 203 -15.03 10.25 3.31
N LYS A 204 -13.69 10.15 3.35
CA LYS A 204 -12.94 10.26 4.61
C LYS A 204 -12.55 11.70 4.89
N GLN A 205 -12.44 12.02 6.18
CA GLN A 205 -11.97 13.32 6.65
C GLN A 205 -10.46 13.30 6.87
N ILE A 206 -9.81 14.42 6.60
CA ILE A 206 -8.38 14.63 6.86
C ILE A 206 -8.25 15.64 7.98
N ALA A 207 -7.68 15.21 9.11
CA ALA A 207 -7.48 16.08 10.27
C ALA A 207 -6.45 17.19 9.94
N GLY A 208 -6.71 18.40 10.43
CA GLY A 208 -5.83 19.53 10.25
C GLY A 208 -5.87 20.19 8.87
N VAL A 209 -6.74 19.73 7.97
CA VAL A 209 -6.93 20.32 6.63
C VAL A 209 -8.36 20.85 6.50
N THR A 210 -8.49 22.07 5.98
CA THR A 210 -9.79 22.62 5.58
C THR A 210 -10.17 22.13 4.20
N ALA A 211 -11.47 21.91 3.95
CA ALA A 211 -11.95 21.60 2.61
C ALA A 211 -11.66 22.75 1.64
N ASP A 212 -11.49 22.41 0.38
CA ASP A 212 -11.19 23.36 -0.68
C ASP A 212 -12.42 24.23 -1.00
N GLU A 213 -12.39 25.48 -0.56
CA GLU A 213 -13.44 26.48 -0.81
C GLU A 213 -13.38 27.06 -2.23
N GLY A 214 -12.24 26.96 -2.91
CA GLY A 214 -12.06 27.37 -4.30
C GLY A 214 -12.47 26.31 -5.33
N LEU A 215 -12.90 25.13 -4.89
CA LEU A 215 -13.26 24.03 -5.77
C LEU A 215 -14.60 24.29 -6.47
N THR A 216 -14.53 24.66 -7.74
CA THR A 216 -15.71 24.86 -8.60
C THR A 216 -16.16 23.54 -9.22
N SER A 217 -17.41 23.48 -9.74
CA SER A 217 -17.91 22.32 -10.48
C SER A 217 -17.06 21.98 -11.72
N THR A 218 -16.45 23.01 -12.33
CA THR A 218 -15.54 22.84 -13.47
C THR A 218 -14.24 22.15 -13.04
N LEU A 219 -13.60 22.61 -11.95
CA LEU A 219 -12.39 21.97 -11.41
C LEU A 219 -12.68 20.55 -10.94
N LEU A 220 -13.83 20.33 -10.30
CA LEU A 220 -14.25 18.99 -9.89
C LEU A 220 -14.41 18.05 -11.09
N SER A 221 -15.00 18.54 -12.18
CA SER A 221 -15.15 17.73 -13.40
C SER A 221 -13.80 17.40 -14.04
N LYS A 222 -12.86 18.35 -14.06
CA LYS A 222 -11.49 18.12 -14.55
C LYS A 222 -10.76 17.11 -13.67
N ALA A 223 -10.81 17.28 -12.34
CA ALA A 223 -10.21 16.33 -11.38
C ALA A 223 -10.72 14.91 -11.59
N LYS A 224 -12.02 14.75 -11.85
CA LYS A 224 -12.64 13.46 -12.15
C LYS A 224 -12.09 12.83 -13.43
N VAL A 225 -11.87 13.64 -14.49
CA VAL A 225 -11.34 13.16 -15.77
C VAL A 225 -9.90 12.64 -15.62
N VAL A 226 -9.04 13.38 -14.92
CA VAL A 226 -7.63 12.98 -14.71
C VAL A 226 -7.42 12.06 -13.50
N GLY A 227 -8.49 11.70 -12.78
CA GLY A 227 -8.43 10.80 -11.63
C GLY A 227 -7.77 11.39 -10.40
N ALA A 228 -7.72 12.72 -10.27
CA ALA A 228 -7.17 13.39 -9.09
C ALA A 228 -8.18 13.37 -7.93
N ASP A 229 -7.70 13.09 -6.70
CA ASP A 229 -8.52 13.20 -5.51
C ASP A 229 -8.52 14.64 -4.98
N VAL A 230 -9.67 15.07 -4.48
CA VAL A 230 -9.87 16.43 -3.95
C VAL A 230 -10.48 16.39 -2.55
N TYR A 231 -10.31 17.45 -1.77
CA TYR A 231 -10.89 17.57 -0.44
C TYR A 231 -11.99 18.64 -0.43
N ALA A 232 -13.24 18.22 -0.48
CA ALA A 232 -14.40 19.09 -0.68
C ALA A 232 -15.31 19.15 0.54
N ASN A 233 -16.10 20.22 0.66
CA ASN A 233 -17.20 20.32 1.61
C ASN A 233 -18.47 19.79 0.92
N ILE A 234 -19.04 18.71 1.47
CA ILE A 234 -20.27 18.08 0.97
C ILE A 234 -21.34 18.24 2.06
N ALA A 235 -22.30 19.11 1.83
CA ALA A 235 -23.42 19.35 2.76
C ALA A 235 -22.94 19.65 4.20
N GLY A 236 -21.88 20.44 4.37
CA GLY A 236 -21.33 20.81 5.68
C GLY A 236 -20.29 19.84 6.23
N ARG A 237 -19.98 18.75 5.53
CA ARG A 237 -18.95 17.77 5.93
C ARG A 237 -17.77 17.83 4.96
N SER A 238 -16.59 18.12 5.50
CA SER A 238 -15.34 18.02 4.73
C SER A 238 -15.01 16.56 4.47
N SER A 239 -14.77 16.21 3.19
CA SER A 239 -14.56 14.83 2.78
C SER A 239 -13.67 14.75 1.54
N VAL A 240 -12.87 13.69 1.47
CA VAL A 240 -12.13 13.36 0.24
C VAL A 240 -13.12 12.83 -0.80
N LEU A 241 -13.04 13.34 -2.03
CA LEU A 241 -13.64 12.71 -3.19
C LEU A 241 -12.55 12.01 -3.98
N SER A 242 -12.58 10.70 -3.97
CA SER A 242 -11.58 9.87 -4.66
C SER A 242 -12.14 9.41 -6.00
N TYR A 243 -11.44 9.73 -7.09
CA TYR A 243 -11.89 9.45 -8.46
C TYR A 243 -11.12 8.33 -9.15
N GLY A 244 -9.89 8.08 -8.77
CA GLY A 244 -9.11 6.93 -9.13
C GLY A 244 -8.87 6.64 -10.62
N ALA A 245 -9.60 7.25 -11.54
CA ALA A 245 -9.55 6.90 -12.97
C ALA A 245 -9.51 5.38 -13.22
N ASN A 246 -10.38 4.63 -12.53
CA ASN A 246 -10.49 3.16 -12.49
C ASN A 246 -9.39 2.43 -11.71
N VAL A 247 -8.48 3.14 -11.02
CA VAL A 247 -7.48 2.55 -10.11
C VAL A 247 -7.43 3.36 -8.82
N PHE A 248 -7.96 2.82 -7.75
CA PHE A 248 -7.99 3.48 -6.46
C PHE A 248 -6.72 3.21 -5.65
N PHE A 249 -6.39 4.14 -4.73
CA PHE A 249 -5.18 4.01 -3.89
C PHE A 249 -5.20 2.75 -3.04
N ASP A 250 -6.35 2.43 -2.44
CA ASP A 250 -6.54 1.26 -1.60
C ASP A 250 -6.25 -0.05 -2.34
N GLU A 251 -6.66 -0.17 -3.60
CA GLU A 251 -6.35 -1.35 -4.43
C GLU A 251 -4.85 -1.51 -4.62
N ARG A 252 -4.13 -0.42 -4.97
CA ARG A 252 -2.68 -0.46 -5.18
C ARG A 252 -1.93 -0.77 -3.88
N PHE A 253 -2.36 -0.17 -2.78
CA PHE A 253 -1.78 -0.40 -1.46
C PHE A 253 -2.00 -1.84 -0.97
N ASN A 254 -3.22 -2.35 -1.13
CA ASN A 254 -3.55 -3.73 -0.79
C ASN A 254 -2.74 -4.75 -1.61
N LEU A 255 -2.59 -4.51 -2.92
CA LEU A 255 -1.78 -5.38 -3.79
C LEU A 255 -0.28 -5.32 -3.45
N GLN A 256 0.23 -4.16 -3.02
CA GLN A 256 1.62 -4.03 -2.55
C GLN A 256 1.85 -4.90 -1.30
N TRP A 257 0.93 -4.84 -0.32
CA TRP A 257 0.98 -5.71 0.85
C TRP A 257 0.89 -7.19 0.46
N LEU A 258 -0.06 -7.56 -0.39
CA LEU A 258 -0.26 -8.95 -0.82
C LEU A 258 1.01 -9.53 -1.45
N LYS A 259 1.63 -8.78 -2.37
CA LYS A 259 2.88 -9.19 -3.02
C LYS A 259 3.96 -9.48 -1.98
N LEU A 260 4.21 -8.52 -1.09
CA LEU A 260 5.24 -8.66 -0.05
C LEU A 260 4.94 -9.82 0.90
N ALA A 261 3.68 -9.98 1.33
CA ALA A 261 3.26 -11.05 2.22
C ALA A 261 3.46 -12.44 1.57
N MET A 262 3.17 -12.57 0.27
CA MET A 262 3.41 -13.81 -0.47
C MET A 262 4.91 -14.12 -0.60
N GLU A 263 5.75 -13.11 -0.91
CA GLU A 263 7.20 -13.27 -1.00
C GLU A 263 7.79 -13.73 0.34
N VAL A 264 7.39 -13.10 1.44
CA VAL A 264 7.85 -13.47 2.79
C VAL A 264 7.34 -14.85 3.22
N ALA A 265 6.08 -15.16 2.93
CA ALA A 265 5.51 -16.47 3.25
C ALA A 265 6.25 -17.62 2.53
N GLY A 266 6.47 -17.47 1.22
CA GLY A 266 7.22 -18.44 0.44
C GLY A 266 8.67 -18.61 0.92
N PHE A 267 9.36 -17.48 1.18
CA PHE A 267 10.70 -17.49 1.72
C PHE A 267 10.77 -18.20 3.07
N ASN A 268 9.85 -17.89 3.98
CA ASN A 268 9.86 -18.47 5.33
C ASN A 268 9.64 -19.98 5.31
N VAL A 269 8.76 -20.49 4.46
CA VAL A 269 8.58 -21.95 4.30
C VAL A 269 9.88 -22.62 3.87
N LEU A 270 10.59 -22.03 2.91
CA LEU A 270 11.88 -22.57 2.44
C LEU A 270 12.97 -22.48 3.51
N ALA A 271 13.05 -21.35 4.22
CA ALA A 271 14.12 -21.06 5.18
C ALA A 271 13.93 -21.78 6.53
N GLN A 272 12.69 -21.93 6.98
CA GLN A 272 12.39 -22.54 8.28
C GLN A 272 12.28 -24.06 8.24
N THR A 273 12.20 -24.67 7.06
CA THR A 273 12.19 -26.13 6.93
C THR A 273 13.58 -26.68 7.21
N VAL A 274 13.74 -27.35 8.35
CA VAL A 274 15.03 -27.83 8.86
C VAL A 274 15.76 -28.76 7.89
N SER A 275 15.03 -29.62 7.16
CA SER A 275 15.63 -30.57 6.22
C SER A 275 15.59 -30.05 4.78
N LYS A 276 14.52 -30.28 4.10
CA LYS A 276 14.24 -29.81 2.73
C LYS A 276 12.74 -29.91 2.43
N ILE A 277 12.26 -29.09 1.53
CA ILE A 277 10.95 -29.29 0.90
C ILE A 277 11.19 -30.21 -0.31
N PRO A 278 10.62 -31.42 -0.32
CA PRO A 278 10.83 -32.35 -1.43
C PRO A 278 10.09 -31.86 -2.67
N GLN A 279 10.63 -32.17 -3.87
CA GLN A 279 9.92 -31.95 -5.14
C GLN A 279 8.85 -33.03 -5.36
N THR A 280 7.82 -33.01 -4.53
CA THR A 280 6.67 -33.89 -4.54
C THR A 280 5.40 -33.11 -4.31
N GLU A 281 4.22 -33.67 -4.55
CA GLU A 281 2.94 -33.04 -4.27
C GLU A 281 2.84 -32.58 -2.80
N ALA A 282 3.31 -33.37 -1.85
CA ALA A 282 3.35 -33.00 -0.43
C ALA A 282 4.24 -31.78 -0.17
N GLY A 283 5.38 -31.62 -0.86
CA GLY A 283 6.20 -30.43 -0.76
C GLY A 283 5.53 -29.20 -1.37
N MET A 284 4.82 -29.37 -2.47
CA MET A 284 4.01 -28.29 -3.06
C MET A 284 2.84 -27.88 -2.15
N ASP A 285 2.24 -28.84 -1.42
CA ASP A 285 1.17 -28.54 -0.48
C ASP A 285 1.65 -27.69 0.71
N LEU A 286 2.91 -27.83 1.16
CA LEU A 286 3.50 -26.96 2.18
C LEU A 286 3.59 -25.50 1.67
N LEU A 287 4.08 -25.28 0.45
CA LEU A 287 4.14 -23.95 -0.15
C LEU A 287 2.75 -23.36 -0.36
N LYS A 288 1.82 -24.15 -0.95
CA LYS A 288 0.43 -23.71 -1.12
C LYS A 288 -0.25 -23.42 0.21
N GLY A 289 0.10 -24.16 1.27
CA GLY A 289 -0.38 -23.92 2.63
C GLY A 289 -0.01 -22.54 3.18
N ALA A 290 1.24 -22.12 2.99
CA ALA A 290 1.70 -20.77 3.38
C ALA A 290 0.98 -19.67 2.60
N TYR A 291 0.83 -19.83 1.29
CA TYR A 291 0.09 -18.86 0.48
C TYR A 291 -1.40 -18.81 0.82
N ARG A 292 -1.99 -19.95 1.20
CA ARG A 292 -3.38 -20.03 1.68
C ARG A 292 -3.59 -19.20 2.95
N GLN A 293 -2.62 -19.16 3.86
CA GLN A 293 -2.68 -18.32 5.05
C GLN A 293 -2.71 -16.83 4.69
N VAL A 294 -1.89 -16.40 3.73
CA VAL A 294 -1.90 -15.00 3.24
C VAL A 294 -3.22 -14.65 2.56
N CYS A 295 -3.76 -15.55 1.71
CA CYS A 295 -5.08 -15.36 1.11
C CYS A 295 -6.19 -15.28 2.16
N GLY A 296 -6.15 -16.14 3.16
CA GLY A 296 -7.10 -16.12 4.28
C GLY A 296 -7.04 -14.78 5.05
N GLN A 297 -5.84 -14.25 5.28
CA GLN A 297 -5.66 -12.92 5.89
C GLN A 297 -6.20 -11.80 4.99
N ALA A 298 -6.02 -11.87 3.67
CA ALA A 298 -6.58 -10.93 2.72
C ALA A 298 -8.13 -10.93 2.74
N VAL A 299 -8.74 -12.08 2.97
CA VAL A 299 -10.20 -12.20 3.15
C VAL A 299 -10.62 -11.64 4.51
N ALA A 300 -9.93 -12.01 5.59
CA ALA A 300 -10.26 -11.56 6.95
C ALA A 300 -10.20 -10.03 7.08
N ASN A 301 -9.20 -9.38 6.48
CA ASN A 301 -9.08 -7.93 6.56
C ASN A 301 -10.01 -7.16 5.58
N GLY A 302 -10.77 -7.86 4.74
CA GLY A 302 -11.75 -7.26 3.82
C GLY A 302 -11.15 -6.79 2.48
N MET A 303 -9.91 -7.12 2.16
CA MET A 303 -9.30 -6.86 0.85
C MET A 303 -9.95 -7.72 -0.24
N SER A 304 -10.24 -8.97 0.08
CA SER A 304 -10.83 -9.97 -0.80
C SER A 304 -12.13 -10.51 -0.19
N ALA A 305 -13.04 -10.96 -1.03
CA ALA A 305 -14.30 -11.56 -0.57
C ALA A 305 -14.78 -12.66 -1.54
N ALA A 306 -15.49 -13.62 -0.98
CA ALA A 306 -16.24 -14.62 -1.72
C ALA A 306 -17.19 -13.97 -2.75
N GLY A 307 -17.42 -14.64 -3.88
CA GLY A 307 -18.36 -14.16 -4.90
C GLY A 307 -18.07 -14.71 -6.30
N SER A 308 -18.76 -14.20 -7.30
CA SER A 308 -18.65 -14.68 -8.67
C SER A 308 -17.40 -14.15 -9.37
N TRP A 309 -16.73 -15.02 -10.13
CA TRP A 309 -15.64 -14.66 -11.03
C TRP A 309 -16.18 -14.40 -12.43
N THR A 310 -15.97 -13.20 -12.96
CA THR A 310 -16.54 -12.77 -14.24
C THR A 310 -15.53 -12.71 -15.37
N SER A 311 -14.21 -12.78 -15.06
CA SER A 311 -13.18 -12.84 -16.10
C SER A 311 -13.19 -14.20 -16.80
N PRO A 312 -12.92 -14.25 -18.11
CA PRO A 312 -12.72 -15.51 -18.83
C PRO A 312 -11.42 -16.24 -18.41
N ASP A 313 -10.48 -15.52 -17.83
CA ASP A 313 -9.18 -16.08 -17.45
C ASP A 313 -9.33 -16.97 -16.20
N THR A 314 -9.14 -18.27 -16.40
CA THR A 314 -9.17 -19.29 -15.35
C THR A 314 -7.97 -20.22 -15.52
N PHE A 315 -7.61 -20.93 -14.47
CA PHE A 315 -6.54 -21.94 -14.49
C PHE A 315 -6.90 -23.13 -13.59
N GLY A 316 -6.25 -24.27 -13.82
CA GLY A 316 -6.62 -25.52 -13.19
C GLY A 316 -7.96 -26.07 -13.71
N ASP A 317 -8.72 -26.77 -12.88
CA ASP A 317 -10.07 -27.19 -13.20
C ASP A 317 -11.04 -25.98 -13.09
N PRO A 318 -11.81 -25.65 -14.15
CA PRO A 318 -12.69 -24.46 -14.14
C PRO A 318 -13.82 -24.51 -13.10
N GLU A 319 -14.34 -25.69 -12.79
CA GLU A 319 -15.41 -25.85 -11.80
C GLU A 319 -14.86 -25.71 -10.38
N ASP A 320 -13.70 -26.30 -10.09
CA ASP A 320 -12.98 -26.11 -8.83
C ASP A 320 -12.57 -24.66 -8.64
N PHE A 321 -12.09 -23.99 -9.70
CA PHE A 321 -11.73 -22.57 -9.70
C PHE A 321 -12.93 -21.71 -9.26
N LYS A 322 -14.06 -21.84 -9.99
CA LYS A 322 -15.27 -21.03 -9.71
C LYS A 322 -15.84 -21.32 -8.32
N ARG A 323 -15.87 -22.59 -7.92
CA ARG A 323 -16.36 -23.00 -6.60
C ARG A 323 -15.52 -22.37 -5.48
N ASN A 324 -14.19 -22.47 -5.55
CA ASN A 324 -13.31 -21.92 -4.52
C ASN A 324 -13.42 -20.39 -4.44
N ILE A 325 -13.49 -19.67 -5.57
CA ILE A 325 -13.70 -18.24 -5.58
C ILE A 325 -15.06 -17.87 -4.96
N ALA A 326 -16.12 -18.64 -5.27
CA ALA A 326 -17.45 -18.39 -4.74
C ALA A 326 -17.56 -18.63 -3.24
N GLU A 327 -16.85 -19.62 -2.70
CA GLU A 327 -16.91 -20.01 -1.30
C GLU A 327 -15.95 -19.22 -0.40
N GLN A 328 -14.71 -18.99 -0.85
CA GLN A 328 -13.63 -18.43 -0.01
C GLN A 328 -12.94 -17.18 -0.58
N GLY A 329 -13.30 -16.74 -1.80
CA GLY A 329 -12.76 -15.52 -2.39
C GLY A 329 -11.38 -15.68 -3.06
N TYR A 330 -10.77 -16.86 -3.05
CA TYR A 330 -9.49 -17.13 -3.71
C TYR A 330 -9.38 -18.57 -4.20
N PHE A 331 -8.46 -18.80 -5.15
CA PHE A 331 -8.09 -20.13 -5.62
C PHE A 331 -6.57 -20.22 -5.81
N ILE A 332 -5.98 -21.33 -5.36
CA ILE A 332 -4.54 -21.60 -5.46
C ILE A 332 -4.34 -22.91 -6.21
N TYR A 333 -3.59 -22.85 -7.29
CA TYR A 333 -3.30 -23.99 -8.15
C TYR A 333 -1.79 -24.10 -8.41
N SER A 334 -1.30 -25.30 -8.56
CA SER A 334 0.02 -25.59 -9.10
C SER A 334 -0.07 -26.74 -10.10
N LEU A 335 0.75 -26.68 -11.13
CA LEU A 335 0.91 -27.83 -12.01
C LEU A 335 1.37 -29.04 -11.22
N PRO A 336 0.84 -30.24 -11.51
CA PRO A 336 1.34 -31.48 -10.94
C PRO A 336 2.84 -31.68 -11.20
N ILE A 337 3.56 -32.21 -10.24
CA ILE A 337 5.01 -32.48 -10.36
C ILE A 337 5.32 -33.37 -11.57
N THR A 338 4.43 -34.27 -11.91
CA THR A 338 4.56 -35.15 -13.09
C THR A 338 4.57 -34.40 -14.42
N GLN A 339 4.02 -33.20 -14.46
CA GLN A 339 3.98 -32.33 -15.66
C GLN A 339 5.14 -31.31 -15.70
N GLN A 340 5.97 -31.30 -14.66
CA GLN A 340 7.12 -30.41 -14.62
C GLN A 340 8.22 -30.87 -15.61
N SER A 341 8.87 -29.90 -16.28
CA SER A 341 9.98 -30.21 -17.17
C SER A 341 11.17 -30.82 -16.41
N SER A 342 11.95 -31.70 -17.05
CA SER A 342 13.17 -32.25 -16.47
C SER A 342 14.18 -31.14 -16.13
N VAL A 343 14.28 -30.11 -16.95
CA VAL A 343 15.18 -28.95 -16.77
C VAL A 343 14.84 -28.20 -15.48
N ASP A 344 13.55 -27.89 -15.25
CA ASP A 344 13.14 -27.21 -14.01
C ASP A 344 13.31 -28.09 -12.79
N ARG A 345 13.08 -29.40 -12.93
CA ARG A 345 13.28 -30.37 -11.86
C ARG A 345 14.78 -30.46 -11.48
N GLU A 346 15.68 -30.53 -12.45
CA GLU A 346 17.13 -30.54 -12.22
C GLU A 346 17.60 -29.21 -11.61
N ALA A 347 17.02 -28.08 -12.03
CA ALA A 347 17.25 -26.75 -11.47
C ALA A 347 16.61 -26.56 -10.07
N ARG A 348 15.96 -27.61 -9.52
CA ARG A 348 15.27 -27.58 -8.22
C ARG A 348 14.21 -26.47 -8.08
N LYS A 349 13.59 -26.06 -9.17
CA LYS A 349 12.48 -25.12 -9.17
C LYS A 349 11.19 -25.83 -8.72
N ALA A 350 10.33 -25.12 -8.03
CA ALA A 350 8.95 -25.55 -7.83
C ALA A 350 8.15 -25.36 -9.13
N PRO A 351 7.14 -26.20 -9.42
CA PRO A 351 6.15 -25.88 -10.44
C PRO A 351 5.51 -24.53 -10.21
N LEU A 352 5.06 -23.89 -11.30
CA LEU A 352 4.39 -22.59 -11.21
C LEU A 352 3.16 -22.69 -10.29
N ILE A 353 3.09 -21.81 -9.31
CA ILE A 353 1.93 -21.65 -8.44
C ILE A 353 1.17 -20.42 -8.95
N GLN A 354 -0.11 -20.60 -9.25
CA GLN A 354 -1.03 -19.57 -9.69
C GLN A 354 -2.06 -19.30 -8.59
N ILE A 355 -2.30 -18.03 -8.31
CA ILE A 355 -3.24 -17.60 -7.27
C ILE A 355 -4.21 -16.60 -7.88
N ALA A 356 -5.50 -16.90 -7.81
CA ALA A 356 -6.57 -15.96 -8.11
C ALA A 356 -7.17 -15.46 -6.80
N LEU A 357 -7.38 -14.16 -6.72
CA LEU A 357 -7.99 -13.49 -5.58
C LEU A 357 -9.07 -12.54 -6.07
N LYS A 358 -10.28 -12.64 -5.53
CA LYS A 358 -11.38 -11.74 -5.89
C LYS A 358 -11.38 -10.54 -4.95
N LEU A 359 -10.98 -9.37 -5.46
CA LEU A 359 -11.02 -8.13 -4.68
C LEU A 359 -12.45 -7.77 -4.27
N ALA A 360 -12.62 -7.32 -3.04
CA ALA A 360 -13.92 -6.89 -2.51
C ALA A 360 -14.36 -5.55 -3.09
N GLY A 361 -13.42 -4.63 -3.33
CA GLY A 361 -13.71 -3.27 -3.76
C GLY A 361 -14.40 -2.44 -2.66
N ALA A 362 -14.72 -1.18 -2.97
CA ALA A 362 -15.48 -0.30 -2.09
C ALA A 362 -16.65 0.34 -2.85
N VAL A 363 -17.78 0.53 -2.19
CA VAL A 363 -18.93 1.25 -2.76
C VAL A 363 -18.72 2.75 -2.53
N HIS A 364 -18.65 3.52 -3.62
CA HIS A 364 -18.45 4.97 -3.59
C HIS A 364 -19.73 5.76 -3.90
N SER A 365 -20.72 5.17 -4.57
CA SER A 365 -22.00 5.80 -4.89
C SER A 365 -23.13 4.79 -4.88
N SER A 366 -24.36 5.27 -4.70
CA SER A 366 -25.58 4.46 -4.74
C SER A 366 -26.69 5.24 -5.43
N ASP A 367 -27.34 4.63 -6.43
CA ASP A 367 -28.52 5.16 -7.09
C ASP A 367 -29.74 4.47 -6.49
N VAL A 368 -30.72 5.26 -6.04
CA VAL A 368 -31.96 4.77 -5.42
C VAL A 368 -33.15 5.30 -6.21
N ILE A 369 -34.01 4.40 -6.69
CA ILE A 369 -35.27 4.75 -7.36
C ILE A 369 -36.41 4.44 -6.40
N ILE A 370 -37.20 5.47 -6.06
CA ILE A 370 -38.39 5.32 -5.23
C ILE A 370 -39.63 5.43 -6.12
N ASN A 371 -40.40 4.35 -6.26
CA ASN A 371 -41.67 4.33 -6.96
C ASN A 371 -42.79 4.52 -5.92
N ILE A 372 -43.61 5.58 -6.10
CA ILE A 372 -44.75 5.88 -5.24
C ILE A 372 -46.02 5.63 -6.03
N ASN A 373 -46.90 4.76 -5.54
CA ASN A 373 -48.25 4.58 -6.04
C ASN A 373 -49.23 5.34 -5.10
N ARG A 374 -50.18 6.13 -5.69
CA ARG A 374 -51.23 6.87 -4.98
C ARG A 374 -52.56 6.20 -5.19
#